data_e2580819e29ded06e73357b81d7ddcc7
#
_entry.id   e2580819e29ded06e73357b81d7ddcc7
#
_cell.length_a   1.000
_cell.length_b   1.000
_cell.length_c   1.000
_cell.angle_alpha   90.00
_cell.angle_beta   90.00
_cell.angle_gamma   90.00
#
_symmetry.space_group_name_H-M   'P 1'
#
loop_
_entity.id
_entity.type
_entity.pdbx_description
1 polymer ?
#
loop_
_entity_poly.entity_id
_entity_poly.type
_entity_poly.pdbx_seq_one_letter_code
_entity_poly.pdbx_strand_id
1 'polypeptide(L)'
;MNEKSQGWLATLFSWGKKRQTSESEKLYAAAIGVARRPVFYKDFGVQDSVDGRFDALSLVVILVMRRLKNCGDAGKEISQQLFDSMFADMDLSLREMGAGDIGVSKRVRVMAEAFMGRLEAYVTALDNDDRTALAAALQRNLFRGDKAIDPLTNGAVDYVFALAKEITNLEADSLLAGHLDLS
;
A
#
# COMPACT_ATOMS: atom_id res chain seq x y z
N MET A 1 34.18 -1.38 -0.10
CA MET A 1 33.27 -0.32 -0.64
C MET A 1 32.45 -0.98 -1.74
N ASN A 2 31.15 -0.99 -1.59
CA ASN A 2 30.25 -2.00 -2.22
C ASN A 2 29.60 -1.42 -3.48
N GLU A 3 30.01 -1.90 -4.66
CA GLU A 3 29.48 -1.49 -5.99
C GLU A 3 28.03 -1.91 -6.29
N LYS A 4 27.35 -2.53 -5.34
CA LYS A 4 25.97 -3.04 -5.54
C LYS A 4 24.85 -2.01 -5.29
N SER A 5 25.17 -0.81 -4.83
CA SER A 5 24.15 0.22 -4.51
C SER A 5 23.86 1.22 -5.64
N GLN A 6 24.61 1.18 -6.74
CA GLN A 6 24.42 2.12 -7.86
C GLN A 6 23.59 1.59 -9.03
N GLY A 7 23.33 0.29 -9.08
CA GLY A 7 22.66 -0.34 -10.23
C GLY A 7 21.13 -0.13 -10.30
N TRP A 8 20.47 0.10 -9.20
CA TRP A 8 19.00 0.23 -9.17
C TRP A 8 18.50 1.65 -9.50
N LEU A 9 19.32 2.68 -9.25
CA LEU A 9 18.99 4.07 -9.58
C LEU A 9 19.06 4.37 -11.08
N ALA A 10 19.84 3.58 -11.85
CA ALA A 10 19.97 3.78 -13.30
C ALA A 10 18.76 3.28 -14.11
N THR A 11 17.91 2.45 -13.53
CA THR A 11 16.71 1.90 -14.20
C THR A 11 15.52 2.87 -14.20
N LEU A 12 15.60 3.96 -13.43
CA LEU A 12 14.53 4.95 -13.27
C LEU A 12 14.44 6.00 -14.42
N PHE A 13 15.38 6.02 -15.38
CA PHE A 13 15.46 7.07 -16.42
C PHE A 13 15.24 6.59 -17.85
N SER A 14 14.32 5.67 -18.09
CA SER A 14 13.91 5.29 -19.46
C SER A 14 12.46 5.72 -19.75
N TRP A 15 12.19 7.01 -19.72
CA TRP A 15 10.90 7.55 -20.13
C TRP A 15 10.97 8.15 -21.54
N GLY A 16 10.29 7.50 -22.50
CA GLY A 16 10.17 7.99 -23.85
C GLY A 16 9.57 7.03 -24.88
N LYS A 17 8.51 6.28 -24.53
CA LYS A 17 7.62 5.63 -25.52
C LYS A 17 6.19 5.72 -24.99
N LYS A 18 5.18 5.93 -25.89
CA LYS A 18 3.75 5.80 -25.60
C LYS A 18 3.53 4.46 -24.88
N ARG A 19 3.49 4.50 -23.54
CA ARG A 19 3.50 3.33 -22.69
C ARG A 19 2.07 2.82 -22.65
N GLN A 20 1.85 1.62 -23.15
CA GLN A 20 0.69 0.84 -22.79
C GLN A 20 0.72 0.72 -21.27
N THR A 21 -0.37 1.12 -20.60
CA THR A 21 -0.46 1.07 -19.14
C THR A 21 -0.15 -0.36 -18.68
N SER A 22 0.89 -0.52 -17.85
CA SER A 22 1.29 -1.85 -17.38
C SER A 22 0.24 -2.42 -16.42
N GLU A 23 0.23 -3.74 -16.25
CA GLU A 23 -0.66 -4.44 -15.33
C GLU A 23 -0.50 -3.91 -13.91
N SER A 24 0.72 -3.64 -13.49
CA SER A 24 1.01 -3.03 -12.17
C SER A 24 0.46 -1.61 -12.04
N GLU A 25 0.50 -0.79 -13.10
CA GLU A 25 -0.09 0.56 -13.09
C GLU A 25 -1.62 0.52 -12.98
N LYS A 26 -2.28 -0.43 -13.66
CA LYS A 26 -3.72 -0.65 -13.53
C LYS A 26 -4.07 -1.08 -12.10
N LEU A 27 -3.34 -2.04 -11.58
CA LEU A 27 -3.55 -2.56 -10.23
C LEU A 27 -3.30 -1.49 -9.16
N TYR A 28 -2.28 -0.65 -9.35
CA TYR A 28 -2.01 0.49 -8.48
C TYR A 28 -3.15 1.52 -8.51
N ALA A 29 -3.64 1.87 -9.69
CA ALA A 29 -4.78 2.77 -9.84
C ALA A 29 -6.05 2.22 -9.18
N ALA A 30 -6.30 0.91 -9.31
CA ALA A 30 -7.41 0.25 -8.63
C ALA A 30 -7.23 0.27 -7.10
N ALA A 31 -6.02 0.01 -6.59
CA ALA A 31 -5.71 0.10 -5.16
C ALA A 31 -5.94 1.52 -4.60
N ILE A 32 -5.57 2.56 -5.34
CA ILE A 32 -5.89 3.96 -5.00
C ILE A 32 -7.41 4.14 -4.90
N GLY A 33 -8.18 3.60 -5.84
CA GLY A 33 -9.65 3.65 -5.82
C GLY A 33 -10.23 3.05 -4.54
N VAL A 34 -9.74 1.88 -4.13
CA VAL A 34 -10.15 1.22 -2.88
C VAL A 34 -9.77 2.05 -1.66
N ALA A 35 -8.52 2.55 -1.60
CA ALA A 35 -8.03 3.36 -0.48
C ALA A 35 -8.77 4.70 -0.34
N ARG A 36 -9.43 5.19 -1.39
CA ARG A 36 -10.26 6.40 -1.39
C ARG A 36 -11.73 6.16 -1.04
N ARG A 37 -12.13 4.91 -0.77
CA ARG A 37 -13.52 4.61 -0.36
C ARG A 37 -13.90 5.45 0.86
N PRO A 38 -15.11 6.05 0.88
CA PRO A 38 -15.55 6.90 1.98
C PRO A 38 -15.50 6.26 3.36
N VAL A 39 -15.61 4.94 3.44
CA VAL A 39 -15.57 4.16 4.67
C VAL A 39 -14.32 4.46 5.51
N PHE A 40 -13.15 4.60 4.87
CA PHE A 40 -11.92 4.91 5.60
C PHE A 40 -11.98 6.25 6.33
N TYR A 41 -12.53 7.26 5.68
CA TYR A 41 -12.49 8.65 6.15
C TYR A 41 -13.71 9.05 6.97
N LYS A 42 -14.91 8.58 6.56
CA LYS A 42 -16.17 8.96 7.21
C LYS A 42 -16.54 8.06 8.37
N ASP A 43 -16.34 6.73 8.19
CA ASP A 43 -16.82 5.76 9.15
C ASP A 43 -15.72 5.37 10.15
N PHE A 44 -14.47 5.18 9.66
CA PHE A 44 -13.36 4.80 10.52
C PHE A 44 -12.58 5.98 11.08
N GLY A 45 -12.73 7.19 10.52
CA GLY A 45 -12.09 8.39 11.02
C GLY A 45 -10.61 8.55 10.63
N VAL A 46 -10.18 7.90 9.55
CA VAL A 46 -8.85 8.17 8.96
C VAL A 46 -8.79 9.64 8.54
N GLN A 47 -7.75 10.34 8.93
CA GLN A 47 -7.60 11.76 8.58
C GLN A 47 -7.43 11.91 7.06
N ASP A 48 -8.20 12.81 6.43
CA ASP A 48 -8.05 13.16 5.02
C ASP A 48 -6.86 14.11 4.83
N SER A 49 -5.67 13.61 5.06
CA SER A 49 -4.38 14.26 4.92
C SER A 49 -3.46 13.40 4.02
N VAL A 50 -2.35 13.96 3.56
CA VAL A 50 -1.37 13.20 2.77
C VAL A 50 -0.93 11.93 3.52
N ASP A 51 -0.67 12.08 4.80
CA ASP A 51 -0.23 10.97 5.64
C ASP A 51 -1.35 9.93 5.84
N GLY A 52 -2.60 10.35 6.08
CA GLY A 52 -3.72 9.42 6.23
C GLY A 52 -4.06 8.71 4.92
N ARG A 53 -3.96 9.40 3.77
CA ARG A 53 -4.10 8.79 2.44
C ARG A 53 -3.00 7.77 2.18
N PHE A 54 -1.76 8.07 2.56
CA PHE A 54 -0.65 7.12 2.49
C PHE A 54 -0.91 5.89 3.38
N ASP A 55 -1.43 6.09 4.58
CA ASP A 55 -1.69 4.99 5.52
C ASP A 55 -2.80 4.06 5.00
N ALA A 56 -3.90 4.61 4.46
CA ALA A 56 -4.97 3.84 3.84
C ALA A 56 -4.51 3.12 2.56
N LEU A 57 -3.74 3.79 1.70
CA LEU A 57 -3.17 3.19 0.49
C LEU A 57 -2.18 2.09 0.82
N SER A 58 -1.31 2.29 1.82
CA SER A 58 -0.38 1.26 2.29
C SER A 58 -1.11 0.00 2.73
N LEU A 59 -2.22 0.13 3.46
CA LEU A 59 -3.04 -1.01 3.87
C LEU A 59 -3.54 -1.79 2.65
N VAL A 60 -4.16 -1.12 1.68
CA VAL A 60 -4.71 -1.77 0.48
C VAL A 60 -3.61 -2.43 -0.35
N VAL A 61 -2.51 -1.73 -0.61
CA VAL A 61 -1.37 -2.28 -1.37
C VAL A 61 -0.80 -3.52 -0.67
N ILE A 62 -0.69 -3.51 0.65
CA ILE A 62 -0.22 -4.66 1.44
C ILE A 62 -1.18 -5.86 1.28
N LEU A 63 -2.49 -5.66 1.30
CA LEU A 63 -3.46 -6.75 1.08
C LEU A 63 -3.31 -7.36 -0.33
N VAL A 64 -3.11 -6.52 -1.35
CA VAL A 64 -2.86 -6.97 -2.73
C VAL A 64 -1.54 -7.74 -2.81
N MET A 65 -0.45 -7.22 -2.23
CA MET A 65 0.86 -7.90 -2.22
C MET A 65 0.80 -9.24 -1.47
N ARG A 66 0.03 -9.31 -0.38
CA ARG A 66 -0.22 -10.57 0.35
C ARG A 66 -0.83 -11.64 -0.56
N ARG A 67 -1.78 -11.27 -1.41
CA ARG A 67 -2.38 -12.19 -2.40
C ARG A 67 -1.42 -12.54 -3.52
N LEU A 68 -0.69 -11.55 -4.07
CA LEU A 68 0.29 -11.75 -5.14
C LEU A 68 1.44 -12.68 -4.74
N LYS A 69 1.80 -12.76 -3.45
CA LYS A 69 2.79 -13.70 -2.93
C LYS A 69 2.53 -15.15 -3.36
N ASN A 70 1.26 -15.50 -3.55
CA ASN A 70 0.82 -16.84 -3.97
C ASN A 70 0.68 -16.98 -5.51
N CYS A 71 1.09 -15.97 -6.29
CA CYS A 71 1.02 -15.96 -7.75
C CYS A 71 2.39 -16.21 -8.42
N GLY A 72 3.33 -16.85 -7.73
CA GLY A 72 4.65 -17.22 -8.25
C GLY A 72 5.55 -16.00 -8.54
N ASP A 73 6.44 -16.12 -9.52
CA ASP A 73 7.43 -15.09 -9.82
C ASP A 73 6.78 -13.84 -10.47
N ALA A 74 5.75 -14.03 -11.30
CA ALA A 74 4.98 -12.90 -11.84
C ALA A 74 4.33 -12.05 -10.73
N GLY A 75 3.78 -12.70 -9.70
CA GLY A 75 3.24 -12.00 -8.54
C GLY A 75 4.30 -11.22 -7.74
N LYS A 76 5.51 -11.77 -7.63
CA LYS A 76 6.64 -11.06 -6.99
C LYS A 76 7.04 -9.81 -7.78
N GLU A 77 7.12 -9.94 -9.11
CA GLU A 77 7.47 -8.84 -10.00
C GLU A 77 6.43 -7.71 -9.91
N ILE A 78 5.14 -8.03 -10.00
CA ILE A 78 4.06 -7.05 -9.86
C ILE A 78 4.06 -6.42 -8.47
N SER A 79 4.32 -7.18 -7.41
CA SER A 79 4.44 -6.65 -6.04
C SER A 79 5.56 -5.61 -5.94
N GLN A 80 6.72 -5.87 -6.53
CA GLN A 80 7.83 -4.91 -6.57
C GLN A 80 7.43 -3.65 -7.35
N GLN A 81 6.80 -3.80 -8.50
CA GLN A 81 6.35 -2.67 -9.31
C GLN A 81 5.26 -1.83 -8.61
N LEU A 82 4.36 -2.45 -7.84
CA LEU A 82 3.38 -1.75 -6.99
C LEU A 82 4.06 -0.89 -5.92
N PHE A 83 5.05 -1.46 -5.25
CA PHE A 83 5.87 -0.75 -4.26
C PHE A 83 6.57 0.45 -4.91
N ASP A 84 7.24 0.24 -6.03
CA ASP A 84 7.97 1.29 -6.75
C ASP A 84 7.03 2.41 -7.22
N SER A 85 5.85 2.06 -7.76
CA SER A 85 4.83 3.02 -8.20
C SER A 85 4.32 3.87 -7.05
N MET A 86 4.04 3.24 -5.90
CA MET A 86 3.55 3.95 -4.72
C MET A 86 4.58 4.96 -4.20
N PHE A 87 5.86 4.60 -4.16
CA PHE A 87 6.90 5.51 -3.67
C PHE A 87 7.29 6.58 -4.68
N ALA A 88 7.19 6.31 -5.99
CA ALA A 88 7.30 7.33 -7.02
C ALA A 88 6.18 8.38 -6.93
N ASP A 89 4.94 7.95 -6.69
CA ASP A 89 3.78 8.83 -6.48
C ASP A 89 3.92 9.69 -5.21
N MET A 90 4.43 9.09 -4.13
CA MET A 90 4.72 9.84 -2.89
C MET A 90 5.82 10.88 -3.08
N ASP A 91 6.90 10.57 -3.79
CA ASP A 91 7.96 11.51 -4.12
C ASP A 91 7.41 12.70 -4.90
N LEU A 92 6.61 12.44 -5.94
CA LEU A 92 5.98 13.47 -6.75
C LEU A 92 5.05 14.36 -5.91
N SER A 93 4.16 13.76 -5.12
CA SER A 93 3.22 14.48 -4.26
C SER A 93 3.92 15.39 -3.25
N LEU A 94 5.02 14.93 -2.65
CA LEU A 94 5.81 15.73 -1.71
C LEU A 94 6.51 16.91 -2.40
N ARG A 95 6.98 16.74 -3.64
CA ARG A 95 7.57 17.82 -4.45
C ARG A 95 6.55 18.88 -4.83
N GLU A 96 5.36 18.46 -5.26
CA GLU A 96 4.26 19.37 -5.59
C GLU A 96 3.81 20.22 -4.40
N MET A 97 3.97 19.72 -3.18
CA MET A 97 3.72 20.48 -1.95
C MET A 97 4.86 21.44 -1.56
N GLY A 98 5.91 21.55 -2.39
CA GLY A 98 7.00 22.50 -2.17
C GLY A 98 8.11 21.99 -1.25
N ALA A 99 8.18 20.70 -0.95
CA ALA A 99 9.29 20.14 -0.19
C ALA A 99 10.58 20.14 -1.04
N GLY A 100 11.69 20.61 -0.49
CA GLY A 100 12.98 20.58 -1.18
C GLY A 100 13.53 19.16 -1.34
N ASP A 101 14.37 18.92 -2.36
CA ASP A 101 14.87 17.60 -2.77
C ASP A 101 15.44 16.75 -1.63
N ILE A 102 16.23 17.32 -0.74
CA ILE A 102 16.80 16.59 0.41
C ILE A 102 15.70 16.16 1.39
N GLY A 103 14.72 17.03 1.63
CA GLY A 103 13.57 16.75 2.50
C GLY A 103 12.68 15.66 1.95
N VAL A 104 12.40 15.67 0.64
CA VAL A 104 11.62 14.66 -0.07
C VAL A 104 12.28 13.29 0.07
N SER A 105 13.54 13.16 -0.32
CA SER A 105 14.25 11.87 -0.28
C SER A 105 14.30 11.27 1.13
N LYS A 106 14.52 12.10 2.15
CA LYS A 106 14.50 11.66 3.56
C LYS A 106 13.10 11.18 3.97
N ARG A 107 12.04 11.91 3.59
CA ARG A 107 10.66 11.57 3.95
C ARG A 107 10.20 10.30 3.26
N VAL A 108 10.48 10.15 1.96
CA VAL A 108 10.17 8.93 1.19
C VAL A 108 10.85 7.71 1.80
N ARG A 109 12.10 7.82 2.21
CA ARG A 109 12.80 6.72 2.90
C ARG A 109 12.12 6.32 4.20
N VAL A 110 11.74 7.29 5.05
CA VAL A 110 11.02 7.02 6.29
C VAL A 110 9.67 6.36 6.03
N MET A 111 8.96 6.81 4.98
CA MET A 111 7.69 6.19 4.57
C MET A 111 7.89 4.74 4.09
N ALA A 112 8.98 4.45 3.37
CA ALA A 112 9.31 3.10 2.92
C ALA A 112 9.64 2.17 4.11
N GLU A 113 10.43 2.63 5.06
CA GLU A 113 10.72 1.90 6.31
C GLU A 113 9.42 1.62 7.09
N ALA A 114 8.54 2.62 7.20
CA ALA A 114 7.24 2.47 7.85
C ALA A 114 6.31 1.50 7.11
N PHE A 115 6.33 1.49 5.77
CA PHE A 115 5.57 0.53 4.96
C PHE A 115 6.00 -0.91 5.25
N MET A 116 7.30 -1.18 5.33
CA MET A 116 7.80 -2.54 5.64
C MET A 116 7.34 -3.02 7.01
N GLY A 117 7.36 -2.16 8.03
CA GLY A 117 6.82 -2.50 9.35
C GLY A 117 5.31 -2.76 9.35
N ARG A 118 4.54 -2.01 8.52
CA ARG A 118 3.11 -2.26 8.31
C ARG A 118 2.85 -3.58 7.59
N LEU A 119 3.63 -3.87 6.55
CA LEU A 119 3.56 -5.12 5.81
C LEU A 119 3.69 -6.33 6.75
N GLU A 120 4.74 -6.34 7.56
CA GLU A 120 4.95 -7.42 8.54
C GLU A 120 3.78 -7.53 9.53
N ALA A 121 3.37 -6.41 10.14
CA ALA A 121 2.34 -6.41 11.17
C ALA A 121 0.97 -6.86 10.63
N TYR A 122 0.53 -6.32 9.47
CA TYR A 122 -0.77 -6.66 8.92
C TYR A 122 -0.80 -8.09 8.38
N VAL A 123 0.24 -8.51 7.64
CA VAL A 123 0.29 -9.87 7.08
C VAL A 123 0.32 -10.90 8.19
N THR A 124 1.14 -10.71 9.23
CA THR A 124 1.21 -11.64 10.37
C THR A 124 -0.13 -11.74 11.10
N ALA A 125 -0.79 -10.62 11.36
CA ALA A 125 -2.10 -10.63 12.04
C ALA A 125 -3.17 -11.34 11.20
N LEU A 126 -3.21 -11.07 9.89
CA LEU A 126 -4.18 -11.68 8.97
C LEU A 126 -3.93 -13.17 8.73
N ASP A 127 -2.66 -13.58 8.62
CA ASP A 127 -2.30 -14.99 8.40
C ASP A 127 -2.57 -15.87 9.63
N ASN A 128 -2.54 -15.27 10.84
CA ASN A 128 -2.85 -15.94 12.10
C ASN A 128 -4.31 -15.76 12.56
N ASP A 129 -5.15 -15.08 11.79
CA ASP A 129 -6.53 -14.70 12.17
C ASP A 129 -6.59 -13.95 13.52
N ASP A 130 -5.53 -13.17 13.83
CA ASP A 130 -5.38 -12.44 15.08
C ASP A 130 -5.97 -11.03 14.99
N ARG A 131 -7.25 -10.95 15.39
CA ARG A 131 -8.01 -9.70 15.39
C ARG A 131 -7.41 -8.63 16.33
N THR A 132 -6.87 -9.08 17.46
CA THR A 132 -6.28 -8.17 18.46
C THR A 132 -4.97 -7.58 17.94
N ALA A 133 -4.11 -8.40 17.34
CA ALA A 133 -2.89 -7.94 16.72
C ALA A 133 -3.18 -6.99 15.54
N LEU A 134 -4.21 -7.30 14.71
CA LEU A 134 -4.63 -6.42 13.63
C LEU A 134 -5.13 -5.07 14.18
N ALA A 135 -5.99 -5.08 15.21
CA ALA A 135 -6.48 -3.86 15.85
C ALA A 135 -5.33 -2.99 16.37
N ALA A 136 -4.36 -3.59 17.06
CA ALA A 136 -3.18 -2.88 17.54
C ALA A 136 -2.32 -2.31 16.41
N ALA A 137 -2.20 -3.04 15.30
CA ALA A 137 -1.49 -2.57 14.11
C ALA A 137 -2.22 -1.41 13.41
N LEU A 138 -3.54 -1.50 13.25
CA LEU A 138 -4.38 -0.42 12.70
C LEU A 138 -4.34 0.82 13.59
N GLN A 139 -4.42 0.63 14.92
CA GLN A 139 -4.33 1.73 15.88
C GLN A 139 -3.05 2.54 15.70
N ARG A 140 -1.90 1.86 15.57
CA ARG A 140 -0.61 2.54 15.37
C ARG A 140 -0.46 3.17 14.00
N ASN A 141 -0.87 2.46 12.95
CA ASN A 141 -0.44 2.73 11.58
C ASN A 141 -1.51 3.42 10.73
N LEU A 142 -2.79 3.14 10.96
CA LEU A 142 -3.90 3.76 10.22
C LEU A 142 -4.49 4.94 10.98
N PHE A 143 -4.64 4.80 12.30
CA PHE A 143 -5.20 5.81 13.18
C PHE A 143 -4.16 6.62 13.95
N ARG A 144 -2.87 6.37 13.73
CA ARG A 144 -1.73 7.13 14.28
C ARG A 144 -1.74 7.26 15.79
N GLY A 145 -2.29 6.26 16.47
CA GLY A 145 -2.38 6.24 17.93
C GLY A 145 -3.48 7.14 18.50
N ASP A 146 -4.43 7.61 17.69
CA ASP A 146 -5.57 8.38 18.18
C ASP A 146 -6.42 7.52 19.14
N LYS A 147 -6.37 7.86 20.41
CA LYS A 147 -7.07 7.12 21.47
C LYS A 147 -8.60 7.27 21.44
N ALA A 148 -9.12 8.19 20.65
CA ALA A 148 -10.56 8.34 20.46
C ALA A 148 -11.12 7.26 19.50
N ILE A 149 -10.26 6.58 18.73
CA ILE A 149 -10.63 5.56 17.78
C ILE A 149 -10.24 4.19 18.33
N ASP A 150 -11.21 3.28 18.43
CA ASP A 150 -10.95 1.87 18.73
C ASP A 150 -11.28 1.01 17.50
N PRO A 151 -10.26 0.42 16.83
CA PRO A 151 -10.45 -0.36 15.61
C PRO A 151 -11.32 -1.59 15.77
N LEU A 152 -11.45 -2.12 16.99
CA LEU A 152 -12.33 -3.28 17.27
C LEU A 152 -13.80 -2.88 17.28
N THR A 153 -14.12 -1.68 17.75
CA THR A 153 -15.50 -1.23 17.92
C THR A 153 -16.00 -0.36 16.77
N ASN A 154 -15.11 0.31 16.02
CA ASN A 154 -15.50 1.13 14.87
C ASN A 154 -15.71 0.33 13.56
N GLY A 155 -15.55 -0.99 13.59
CA GLY A 155 -15.73 -1.87 12.43
C GLY A 155 -14.51 -1.99 11.49
N ALA A 156 -13.43 -1.29 11.75
CA ALA A 156 -12.25 -1.30 10.87
C ALA A 156 -11.59 -2.68 10.76
N VAL A 157 -11.50 -3.41 11.87
CA VAL A 157 -10.94 -4.78 11.88
C VAL A 157 -11.80 -5.71 11.02
N ASP A 158 -13.14 -5.66 11.18
CA ASP A 158 -14.06 -6.48 10.39
C ASP A 158 -13.94 -6.18 8.90
N TYR A 159 -13.90 -4.91 8.56
CA TYR A 159 -13.73 -4.46 7.17
C TYR A 159 -12.43 -4.95 6.57
N VAL A 160 -11.30 -4.84 7.29
CA VAL A 160 -9.99 -5.26 6.78
C VAL A 160 -9.95 -6.78 6.58
N PHE A 161 -10.51 -7.58 7.49
CA PHE A 161 -10.64 -9.02 7.30
C PHE A 161 -11.52 -9.37 6.10
N ALA A 162 -12.65 -8.69 5.93
CA ALA A 162 -13.54 -8.88 4.79
C ALA A 162 -12.85 -8.53 3.47
N LEU A 163 -12.19 -7.37 3.41
CA LEU A 163 -11.44 -6.91 2.24
C LEU A 163 -10.27 -7.86 1.91
N ALA A 164 -9.53 -8.32 2.92
CA ALA A 164 -8.45 -9.29 2.74
C ALA A 164 -8.95 -10.62 2.19
N LYS A 165 -10.11 -11.08 2.65
CA LYS A 165 -10.78 -12.30 2.15
C LYS A 165 -11.23 -12.11 0.70
N GLU A 166 -11.85 -10.99 0.39
CA GLU A 166 -12.30 -10.67 -0.98
C GLU A 166 -11.13 -10.68 -1.95
N ILE A 167 -10.04 -9.98 -1.62
CA ILE A 167 -8.80 -9.96 -2.43
C ILE A 167 -8.18 -11.36 -2.55
N THR A 168 -8.20 -12.17 -1.49
CA THR A 168 -7.67 -13.54 -1.51
C THR A 168 -8.45 -14.44 -2.48
N ASN A 169 -9.74 -14.21 -2.65
CA ASN A 169 -10.61 -14.98 -3.52
C ASN A 169 -10.54 -14.55 -5.01
N LEU A 170 -9.85 -13.46 -5.33
CA LEU A 170 -9.66 -13.06 -6.73
C LEU A 170 -8.86 -14.11 -7.50
N GLU A 171 -9.28 -14.38 -8.73
CA GLU A 171 -8.54 -15.23 -9.64
C GLU A 171 -7.14 -14.68 -9.90
N ALA A 172 -6.13 -15.57 -9.86
CA ALA A 172 -4.74 -15.18 -10.01
C ALA A 172 -4.49 -14.45 -11.34
N ASP A 173 -5.03 -14.99 -12.43
CA ASP A 173 -4.85 -14.42 -13.78
C ASP A 173 -5.48 -13.03 -13.90
N SER A 174 -6.64 -12.80 -13.28
CA SER A 174 -7.28 -11.48 -13.23
C SER A 174 -6.41 -10.46 -12.50
N LEU A 175 -5.90 -10.85 -11.34
CA LEU A 175 -5.03 -9.98 -10.54
C LEU A 175 -3.71 -9.68 -11.27
N LEU A 176 -3.09 -10.69 -11.89
CA LEU A 176 -1.88 -10.54 -12.71
C LEU A 176 -2.11 -9.70 -13.96
N ALA A 177 -3.34 -9.64 -14.48
CA ALA A 177 -3.74 -8.74 -15.57
C ALA A 177 -4.02 -7.29 -15.12
N GLY A 178 -3.87 -7.01 -13.82
CA GLY A 178 -4.04 -5.67 -13.25
C GLY A 178 -5.46 -5.35 -12.81
N HIS A 179 -6.32 -6.36 -12.62
CA HIS A 179 -7.70 -6.16 -12.20
C HIS A 179 -7.87 -6.41 -10.72
N LEU A 180 -8.54 -5.48 -10.02
CA LEU A 180 -8.88 -5.54 -8.60
C LEU A 180 -10.40 -5.29 -8.46
N ASP A 181 -11.18 -6.22 -9.02
CA ASP A 181 -12.63 -6.12 -9.06
C ASP A 181 -13.21 -6.55 -7.71
N LEU A 182 -13.47 -5.55 -6.86
CA LEU A 182 -14.03 -5.71 -5.52
C LEU A 182 -15.46 -5.17 -5.49
N SER A 183 -16.33 -5.87 -4.77
CA SER A 183 -17.75 -5.54 -4.58
C SER A 183 -18.00 -4.29 -3.69
#